data_b73ebb4c753429cf7342d25302d3b29f
#
_entry.id   b73ebb4c753429cf7342d25302d3b29f
#
_cell.length_a   1.000
_cell.length_b   1.000
_cell.length_c   1.000
_cell.angle_alpha   90.00
_cell.angle_beta   90.00
_cell.angle_gamma   90.00
#
_symmetry.space_group_name_H-M   'P 1'
#
loop_
_entity.id
_entity.type
_entity.pdbx_description
1 polymer ?
#
loop_
_entity_poly.entity_id
_entity_poly.type
_entity_poly.pdbx_seq_one_letter_code
_entity_poly.pdbx_strand_id
1 'polypeptide(L)'
;MKNRVLFKGLVVIFSTLILLAACANKEASTGDKVEILNASYDPTRELYDEFNKEFAAYWQTEKGQKVVIKQSHGGSGSQARSVIDGLDADVVTLALAYDIDAIAEKKLIDEGWINRLEHNSAPYTSTIVFLVRKGNPKGIKDWDDLAKADVSVITPNPKASGGARWNYLAAWGYALEKFGGDNTKAKEFISSIYKNVEVLDSGARGSTTTFVEKGIGDVLITWENEALLALKEMKKNEFEVVAPSISILAEPSVAVVDKNVDRKGTREAAEAYLQFLYTDIGQEIAAKNYYRPRAEEIAAKYNSQFPEIKLFTIDEKFGSWQEAQETHFSDGGVFDSIYEQ
;
A
#
# COMPACT_ATOMS: atom_id res chain seq x y z
N MET A 1 91.19 -39.38 -22.42
CA MET A 1 91.40 -39.70 -23.86
C MET A 1 90.11 -39.40 -24.59
N LYS A 2 90.23 -38.47 -25.60
CA LYS A 2 89.43 -38.41 -26.86
C LYS A 2 87.88 -38.20 -26.71
N ASN A 3 87.24 -37.38 -27.33
CA ASN A 3 87.32 -36.32 -28.36
C ASN A 3 85.94 -35.73 -28.46
N ARG A 4 85.76 -34.39 -28.34
CA ARG A 4 85.40 -33.44 -29.41
C ARG A 4 84.45 -34.03 -30.46
N VAL A 5 83.27 -33.40 -30.61
CA VAL A 5 82.94 -32.65 -31.85
C VAL A 5 81.74 -31.68 -31.59
N LEU A 6 81.98 -30.40 -31.86
CA LEU A 6 80.93 -29.35 -32.01
C LEU A 6 80.12 -29.68 -33.24
N PHE A 7 78.82 -29.48 -33.16
CA PHE A 7 78.01 -29.17 -34.31
C PHE A 7 77.10 -27.96 -33.99
N LYS A 8 77.39 -26.88 -34.63
CA LYS A 8 76.58 -25.70 -34.69
C LYS A 8 75.42 -26.02 -35.64
N GLY A 9 74.21 -26.05 -35.12
CA GLY A 9 72.98 -26.11 -35.92
C GLY A 9 72.20 -24.83 -35.71
N LEU A 10 72.16 -24.00 -36.73
CA LEU A 10 71.39 -22.80 -36.88
C LEU A 10 69.90 -23.14 -36.92
N VAL A 11 69.19 -22.84 -35.83
CA VAL A 11 67.73 -22.98 -35.82
C VAL A 11 67.13 -21.62 -36.17
N VAL A 12 66.57 -21.60 -37.38
CA VAL A 12 65.77 -20.49 -37.90
C VAL A 12 64.46 -20.49 -37.11
N ILE A 13 64.25 -19.46 -36.34
CA ILE A 13 62.98 -19.20 -35.61
C ILE A 13 61.98 -18.70 -36.67
N PHE A 14 61.09 -19.56 -37.11
CA PHE A 14 59.93 -19.24 -37.89
C PHE A 14 58.85 -18.77 -36.92
N SER A 15 58.77 -17.44 -36.72
CA SER A 15 57.70 -16.81 -35.95
C SER A 15 56.40 -16.92 -36.73
N THR A 16 55.64 -17.95 -36.47
CA THR A 16 54.25 -18.05 -36.86
C THR A 16 53.42 -17.18 -35.88
N LEU A 17 53.09 -15.97 -36.33
CA LEU A 17 52.05 -15.18 -35.72
C LEU A 17 50.72 -15.91 -35.88
N ILE A 18 50.32 -16.66 -34.89
CA ILE A 18 48.95 -17.15 -34.79
C ILE A 18 48.16 -15.96 -34.25
N LEU A 19 47.47 -15.24 -35.14
CA LEU A 19 46.36 -14.38 -34.79
C LEU A 19 45.26 -15.26 -34.19
N LEU A 20 45.30 -15.40 -32.89
CA LEU A 20 44.15 -15.80 -32.10
C LEU A 20 43.16 -14.61 -32.19
N ALA A 21 42.28 -14.68 -33.21
CA ALA A 21 41.01 -14.00 -33.14
C ALA A 21 40.26 -14.60 -31.91
N ALA A 22 40.53 -14.04 -30.76
CA ALA A 22 39.64 -14.17 -29.63
C ALA A 22 38.32 -13.56 -30.08
N CYS A 23 37.43 -14.40 -30.63
CA CYS A 23 36.00 -14.13 -30.48
C CYS A 23 35.80 -14.02 -28.98
N ALA A 24 35.91 -12.79 -28.48
CA ALA A 24 35.25 -12.43 -27.24
C ALA A 24 33.76 -12.71 -27.53
N ASN A 25 33.33 -13.94 -27.23
CA ASN A 25 32.01 -14.15 -26.76
C ASN A 25 31.92 -13.10 -25.61
N LYS A 26 31.28 -11.98 -25.90
CA LYS A 26 30.57 -11.28 -24.87
C LYS A 26 29.62 -12.34 -24.34
N GLU A 27 30.06 -13.12 -23.35
CA GLU A 27 29.13 -13.69 -22.40
C GLU A 27 28.25 -12.51 -22.09
N ALA A 28 26.99 -12.62 -22.50
CA ALA A 28 25.98 -11.68 -22.07
C ALA A 28 26.23 -11.62 -20.56
N SER A 29 26.80 -10.50 -20.10
CA SER A 29 26.86 -10.15 -18.71
C SER A 29 25.52 -10.65 -18.19
N THR A 30 25.53 -11.61 -17.29
CA THR A 30 24.36 -12.01 -16.54
C THR A 30 23.93 -10.70 -15.93
N GLY A 31 22.99 -10.02 -16.61
CA GLY A 31 22.61 -8.65 -16.32
C GLY A 31 22.32 -8.60 -14.84
N ASP A 32 23.03 -7.74 -14.13
CA ASP A 32 22.98 -7.71 -12.68
C ASP A 32 21.52 -7.64 -12.28
N LYS A 33 21.09 -8.70 -11.59
CA LYS A 33 19.73 -8.80 -11.04
C LYS A 33 19.60 -7.67 -10.03
N VAL A 34 18.66 -6.75 -10.26
CA VAL A 34 18.29 -5.78 -9.24
C VAL A 34 17.19 -6.37 -8.36
N GLU A 35 17.29 -6.14 -7.06
CA GLU A 35 16.30 -6.59 -6.10
C GLU A 35 15.82 -5.39 -5.29
N ILE A 36 14.50 -5.16 -5.27
CA ILE A 36 13.86 -4.11 -4.48
C ILE A 36 12.85 -4.72 -3.50
N LEU A 37 12.70 -4.10 -2.35
CA LEU A 37 11.73 -4.45 -1.32
C LEU A 37 10.70 -3.33 -1.21
N ASN A 38 9.42 -3.68 -1.38
CA ASN A 38 8.28 -2.81 -1.11
C ASN A 38 7.69 -3.14 0.27
N ALA A 39 7.70 -2.18 1.19
CA ALA A 39 6.97 -2.26 2.45
C ALA A 39 5.59 -1.62 2.26
N SER A 40 4.55 -2.45 2.26
CA SER A 40 3.20 -2.08 1.87
C SER A 40 2.17 -2.31 2.97
N TYR A 41 1.07 -1.54 2.93
CA TYR A 41 -0.06 -1.82 3.79
C TYR A 41 -0.89 -3.03 3.28
N ASP A 42 -1.60 -3.70 4.20
CA ASP A 42 -2.21 -5.02 3.96
C ASP A 42 -3.13 -5.15 2.74
N PRO A 43 -4.05 -4.21 2.45
CA PRO A 43 -5.05 -4.40 1.40
C PRO A 43 -4.51 -4.46 -0.03
N THR A 44 -3.23 -4.17 -0.23
CA THR A 44 -2.60 -4.10 -1.56
C THR A 44 -1.99 -5.42 -2.04
N ARG A 45 -2.18 -6.53 -1.33
CA ARG A 45 -1.51 -7.81 -1.65
C ARG A 45 -1.77 -8.24 -3.08
N GLU A 46 -3.01 -8.33 -3.48
CA GLU A 46 -3.44 -8.78 -4.79
C GLU A 46 -3.00 -7.80 -5.88
N LEU A 47 -3.12 -6.49 -5.61
CA LEU A 47 -2.64 -5.45 -6.52
C LEU A 47 -1.16 -5.63 -6.82
N TYR A 48 -0.31 -5.74 -5.80
CA TYR A 48 1.13 -5.85 -6.02
C TYR A 48 1.57 -7.23 -6.51
N ASP A 49 0.79 -8.30 -6.29
CA ASP A 49 1.04 -9.60 -6.92
C ASP A 49 0.91 -9.53 -8.45
N GLU A 50 -0.06 -8.80 -8.97
CA GLU A 50 -0.24 -8.56 -10.40
C GLU A 50 0.77 -7.51 -10.91
N PHE A 51 0.84 -6.37 -10.24
CA PHE A 51 1.69 -5.24 -10.60
C PHE A 51 3.17 -5.62 -10.73
N ASN A 52 3.70 -6.41 -9.80
CA ASN A 52 5.10 -6.82 -9.81
C ASN A 52 5.47 -7.67 -11.03
N LYS A 53 4.54 -8.46 -11.55
CA LYS A 53 4.76 -9.26 -12.76
C LYS A 53 4.87 -8.36 -13.99
N GLU A 54 3.95 -7.42 -14.11
CA GLU A 54 3.94 -6.47 -15.23
C GLU A 54 5.14 -5.52 -15.18
N PHE A 55 5.48 -5.00 -14.00
CA PHE A 55 6.67 -4.17 -13.85
C PHE A 55 7.95 -4.94 -14.16
N ALA A 56 8.08 -6.19 -13.73
CA ALA A 56 9.26 -7.01 -14.03
C ALA A 56 9.41 -7.26 -15.53
N ALA A 57 8.31 -7.48 -16.25
CA ALA A 57 8.32 -7.62 -17.70
C ALA A 57 8.68 -6.30 -18.40
N TYR A 58 8.10 -5.19 -17.96
CA TYR A 58 8.43 -3.85 -18.42
C TYR A 58 9.93 -3.55 -18.23
N TRP A 59 10.46 -3.74 -17.02
CA TRP A 59 11.85 -3.47 -16.68
C TRP A 59 12.83 -4.29 -17.51
N GLN A 60 12.50 -5.58 -17.71
CA GLN A 60 13.31 -6.46 -18.58
C GLN A 60 13.33 -5.97 -20.02
N THR A 61 12.22 -5.46 -20.51
CA THR A 61 12.12 -4.92 -21.90
C THR A 61 12.89 -3.61 -22.05
N GLU A 62 12.72 -2.68 -21.10
CA GLU A 62 13.30 -1.33 -21.18
C GLU A 62 14.79 -1.30 -20.84
N LYS A 63 15.23 -2.09 -19.87
CA LYS A 63 16.60 -2.07 -19.32
C LYS A 63 17.43 -3.29 -19.63
N GLY A 64 16.83 -4.36 -20.17
CA GLY A 64 17.52 -5.64 -20.39
C GLY A 64 17.97 -6.31 -19.09
N GLN A 65 17.46 -5.84 -17.93
CA GLN A 65 17.88 -6.25 -16.60
C GLN A 65 16.72 -6.97 -15.89
N LYS A 66 17.02 -8.05 -15.19
CA LYS A 66 16.03 -8.74 -14.35
C LYS A 66 15.81 -7.97 -13.04
N VAL A 67 14.56 -7.63 -12.73
CA VAL A 67 14.18 -7.13 -11.40
C VAL A 67 13.44 -8.20 -10.60
N VAL A 68 13.71 -8.27 -9.31
CA VAL A 68 12.96 -9.08 -8.36
C VAL A 68 12.40 -8.16 -7.28
N ILE A 69 11.09 -8.16 -7.16
CA ILE A 69 10.38 -7.35 -6.18
C ILE A 69 9.98 -8.23 -5.00
N LYS A 70 10.51 -7.93 -3.82
CA LYS A 70 10.07 -8.51 -2.55
C LYS A 70 8.98 -7.66 -1.93
N GLN A 71 8.10 -8.28 -1.18
CA GLN A 71 6.99 -7.62 -0.50
C GLN A 71 7.03 -7.87 1.01
N SER A 72 6.75 -6.82 1.77
CA SER A 72 6.38 -6.90 3.18
C SER A 72 5.01 -6.27 3.35
N HIS A 73 4.04 -7.00 3.88
CA HIS A 73 2.67 -6.51 4.08
C HIS A 73 2.28 -6.53 5.56
N GLY A 74 1.64 -5.47 6.01
CA GLY A 74 1.16 -5.34 7.39
C GLY A 74 0.34 -4.07 7.59
N GLY A 75 -0.05 -3.77 8.82
CA GLY A 75 -0.67 -2.49 9.14
C GLY A 75 0.28 -1.34 8.77
N SER A 76 -0.24 -0.27 8.15
CA SER A 76 0.57 0.82 7.60
C SER A 76 1.54 1.43 8.62
N GLY A 77 1.05 1.81 9.81
CA GLY A 77 1.91 2.31 10.88
C GLY A 77 2.91 1.27 11.41
N SER A 78 2.60 -0.03 11.32
CA SER A 78 3.55 -1.09 11.66
C SER A 78 4.64 -1.24 10.60
N GLN A 79 4.30 -1.10 9.32
CA GLN A 79 5.28 -1.09 8.23
C GLN A 79 6.22 0.13 8.33
N ALA A 80 5.67 1.32 8.61
CA ALA A 80 6.48 2.52 8.83
C ALA A 80 7.48 2.31 9.97
N ARG A 81 7.04 1.78 11.11
CA ARG A 81 7.95 1.44 12.23
C ARG A 81 8.99 0.42 11.84
N SER A 82 8.62 -0.62 11.09
CA SER A 82 9.59 -1.62 10.63
C SER A 82 10.70 -1.01 9.77
N VAL A 83 10.37 -0.05 8.88
CA VAL A 83 11.36 0.67 8.07
C VAL A 83 12.25 1.54 8.96
N ILE A 84 11.68 2.26 9.93
CA ILE A 84 12.41 3.06 10.90
C ILE A 84 13.37 2.19 11.72
N ASP A 85 12.94 0.99 12.09
CA ASP A 85 13.70 0.03 12.90
C ASP A 85 14.70 -0.81 12.07
N GLY A 86 14.81 -0.55 10.76
CA GLY A 86 15.86 -1.11 9.91
C GLY A 86 15.41 -2.13 8.86
N LEU A 87 14.10 -2.26 8.59
CA LEU A 87 13.65 -2.99 7.41
C LEU A 87 14.19 -2.29 6.15
N ASP A 88 14.99 -3.01 5.39
CA ASP A 88 15.75 -2.48 4.25
C ASP A 88 14.88 -2.30 2.99
N ALA A 89 13.74 -1.62 3.15
CA ALA A 89 12.81 -1.34 2.07
C ALA A 89 13.38 -0.29 1.10
N ASP A 90 13.17 -0.50 -0.19
CA ASP A 90 13.51 0.45 -1.26
C ASP A 90 12.39 1.45 -1.48
N VAL A 91 11.16 0.98 -1.38
CA VAL A 91 9.95 1.79 -1.50
C VAL A 91 8.98 1.47 -0.37
N VAL A 92 8.17 2.45 -0.04
CA VAL A 92 7.02 2.30 0.84
C VAL A 92 5.76 2.64 0.08
N THR A 93 4.71 1.84 0.28
CA THR A 93 3.37 2.04 -0.28
C THR A 93 2.38 1.90 0.87
N LEU A 94 2.10 3.03 1.53
CA LEU A 94 1.41 3.05 2.81
C LEU A 94 -0.01 3.61 2.70
N ALA A 95 -0.81 3.36 3.72
CA ALA A 95 -2.22 3.74 3.72
C ALA A 95 -2.44 5.25 3.80
N LEU A 96 -1.47 6.01 4.32
CA LEU A 96 -1.61 7.45 4.56
C LEU A 96 -0.25 8.16 4.62
N ALA A 97 -0.25 9.42 4.22
CA ALA A 97 0.96 10.25 4.14
C ALA A 97 1.68 10.38 5.50
N TYR A 98 0.97 10.50 6.60
CA TYR A 98 1.56 10.61 7.93
C TYR A 98 2.53 9.46 8.26
N ASP A 99 2.23 8.23 7.85
CA ASP A 99 3.12 7.10 8.11
C ASP A 99 4.43 7.20 7.30
N ILE A 100 4.40 7.85 6.12
CA ILE A 100 5.60 8.17 5.33
C ILE A 100 6.36 9.35 5.95
N ASP A 101 5.64 10.38 6.43
CA ASP A 101 6.24 11.52 7.13
C ASP A 101 7.03 11.05 8.36
N ALA A 102 6.50 10.09 9.12
CA ALA A 102 7.21 9.51 10.26
C ALA A 102 8.56 8.87 9.87
N ILE A 103 8.66 8.28 8.67
CA ILE A 103 9.92 7.75 8.12
C ILE A 103 10.84 8.90 7.68
N ALA A 104 10.27 9.94 7.06
CA ALA A 104 11.01 11.13 6.62
C ALA A 104 11.61 11.91 7.80
N GLU A 105 10.90 12.03 8.92
CA GLU A 105 11.42 12.62 10.16
C GLU A 105 12.69 11.92 10.67
N LYS A 106 12.85 10.63 10.39
CA LYS A 106 14.07 9.86 10.69
C LYS A 106 15.16 10.00 9.62
N LYS A 107 14.96 10.90 8.63
CA LYS A 107 15.90 11.17 7.55
C LYS A 107 16.21 9.94 6.67
N LEU A 108 15.26 9.01 6.57
CA LEU A 108 15.31 7.85 5.66
C LEU A 108 14.71 8.17 4.29
N ILE A 109 13.76 9.08 4.27
CA ILE A 109 13.12 9.67 3.09
C ILE A 109 13.40 11.17 3.11
N ASP A 110 13.75 11.75 1.98
CA ASP A 110 14.05 13.17 1.88
C ASP A 110 12.78 14.02 1.98
N GLU A 111 12.96 15.24 2.46
CA GLU A 111 11.89 16.24 2.53
C GLU A 111 11.27 16.50 1.13
N GLY A 112 9.98 16.79 1.10
CA GLY A 112 9.25 17.05 -0.14
C GLY A 112 8.89 15.80 -0.95
N TRP A 113 9.03 14.60 -0.39
CA TRP A 113 8.68 13.33 -1.02
C TRP A 113 7.27 13.34 -1.63
N ILE A 114 6.32 13.99 -0.97
CA ILE A 114 4.91 14.05 -1.36
C ILE A 114 4.69 14.70 -2.73
N ASN A 115 5.60 15.58 -3.15
CA ASN A 115 5.53 16.31 -4.42
C ASN A 115 6.34 15.66 -5.54
N ARG A 116 6.93 14.47 -5.33
CA ARG A 116 7.77 13.81 -6.34
C ARG A 116 6.96 13.12 -7.43
N LEU A 117 5.74 12.71 -7.10
CA LEU A 117 4.82 12.06 -8.02
C LEU A 117 3.50 12.83 -8.04
N GLU A 118 2.71 12.64 -9.09
CA GLU A 118 1.40 13.28 -9.24
C GLU A 118 0.45 12.95 -8.09
N HIS A 119 -0.56 13.78 -7.90
CA HIS A 119 -1.59 13.61 -6.89
C HIS A 119 -1.06 13.44 -5.47
N ASN A 120 -0.05 14.24 -5.09
CA ASN A 120 0.59 14.12 -3.76
C ASN A 120 1.15 12.70 -3.51
N SER A 121 1.76 12.11 -4.52
CA SER A 121 2.29 10.74 -4.49
C SER A 121 1.26 9.68 -4.11
N ALA A 122 -0.02 9.90 -4.48
CA ALA A 122 -1.12 8.95 -4.28
C ALA A 122 -1.65 8.43 -5.64
N PRO A 123 -1.14 7.30 -6.14
CA PRO A 123 -1.39 6.82 -7.51
C PRO A 123 -2.84 6.35 -7.74
N TYR A 124 -3.57 6.03 -6.72
CA TYR A 124 -4.97 5.60 -6.74
C TYR A 124 -5.67 6.06 -5.46
N THR A 125 -6.99 5.93 -5.44
CA THR A 125 -7.79 6.23 -4.26
C THR A 125 -8.67 5.06 -3.86
N SER A 126 -9.26 5.16 -2.69
CA SER A 126 -10.30 4.28 -2.19
C SER A 126 -11.20 5.08 -1.25
N THR A 127 -12.14 4.42 -0.61
CA THR A 127 -12.97 5.00 0.43
C THR A 127 -13.32 3.93 1.46
N ILE A 128 -14.08 4.31 2.48
CA ILE A 128 -14.55 3.41 3.52
C ILE A 128 -16.03 3.08 3.28
N VAL A 129 -16.33 1.80 3.34
CA VAL A 129 -17.67 1.22 3.18
C VAL A 129 -17.94 0.20 4.27
N PHE A 130 -19.14 -0.35 4.28
CA PHE A 130 -19.50 -1.46 5.17
C PHE A 130 -19.66 -2.75 4.36
N LEU A 131 -19.09 -3.83 4.88
CA LEU A 131 -19.40 -5.19 4.43
C LEU A 131 -20.34 -5.82 5.45
N VAL A 132 -21.50 -6.28 4.98
CA VAL A 132 -22.52 -6.89 5.83
C VAL A 132 -22.84 -8.30 5.38
N ARG A 133 -23.45 -9.09 6.25
CA ARG A 133 -23.93 -10.43 5.91
C ARG A 133 -25.01 -10.36 4.85
N LYS A 134 -25.12 -11.40 4.02
CA LYS A 134 -26.13 -11.47 2.96
C LYS A 134 -27.56 -11.23 3.49
N GLY A 135 -28.31 -10.42 2.75
CA GLY A 135 -29.65 -10.01 3.15
C GLY A 135 -29.68 -8.95 4.24
N ASN A 136 -28.51 -8.46 4.65
CA ASN A 136 -28.35 -7.40 5.64
C ASN A 136 -29.28 -7.57 6.87
N PRO A 137 -29.12 -8.63 7.68
CA PRO A 137 -30.09 -8.98 8.74
C PRO A 137 -30.27 -7.90 9.80
N LYS A 138 -29.25 -7.03 9.99
CA LYS A 138 -29.29 -5.90 10.94
C LYS A 138 -29.84 -4.61 10.33
N GLY A 139 -30.14 -4.61 9.02
CA GLY A 139 -30.67 -3.44 8.33
C GLY A 139 -29.71 -2.24 8.33
N ILE A 140 -28.40 -2.50 8.25
CA ILE A 140 -27.35 -1.48 8.22
C ILE A 140 -27.48 -0.68 6.91
N LYS A 141 -27.60 0.65 7.04
CA LYS A 141 -27.71 1.57 5.90
C LYS A 141 -26.72 2.71 5.97
N ASP A 142 -26.39 3.13 7.19
CA ASP A 142 -25.50 4.28 7.42
C ASP A 142 -24.78 4.14 8.76
N TRP A 143 -23.89 5.07 9.06
CA TRP A 143 -23.09 5.13 10.28
C TRP A 143 -23.90 5.04 11.56
N ASP A 144 -25.13 5.61 11.59
CA ASP A 144 -26.01 5.54 12.75
C ASP A 144 -26.37 4.12 13.17
N ASP A 145 -26.48 3.24 12.21
CA ASP A 145 -26.85 1.86 12.46
C ASP A 145 -25.77 1.10 13.22
N LEU A 146 -24.50 1.53 13.08
CA LEU A 146 -23.36 0.93 13.77
C LEU A 146 -23.32 1.26 15.27
N ALA A 147 -24.03 2.31 15.69
CA ALA A 147 -24.15 2.71 17.10
C ALA A 147 -25.27 1.98 17.85
N LYS A 148 -26.10 1.15 17.16
CA LYS A 148 -27.16 0.35 17.80
C LYS A 148 -26.57 -0.74 18.66
N ALA A 149 -27.12 -0.93 19.87
CA ALA A 149 -26.57 -1.86 20.87
C ALA A 149 -26.59 -3.35 20.46
N ASP A 150 -27.40 -3.72 19.47
CA ASP A 150 -27.51 -5.09 18.97
C ASP A 150 -26.69 -5.36 17.69
N VAL A 151 -25.79 -4.43 17.32
CA VAL A 151 -24.91 -4.55 16.15
C VAL A 151 -23.49 -4.82 16.61
N SER A 152 -22.91 -5.92 16.17
CA SER A 152 -21.49 -6.26 16.40
C SER A 152 -20.62 -5.74 15.25
N VAL A 153 -19.67 -4.88 15.56
CA VAL A 153 -18.80 -4.18 14.59
C VAL A 153 -17.42 -4.81 14.61
N ILE A 154 -16.84 -4.98 13.43
CA ILE A 154 -15.43 -5.34 13.23
C ILE A 154 -14.70 -4.19 12.54
N THR A 155 -13.55 -3.80 13.09
CA THR A 155 -12.66 -2.80 12.51
C THR A 155 -11.24 -3.01 13.05
N PRO A 156 -10.17 -2.65 12.31
CA PRO A 156 -8.82 -2.78 12.85
C PRO A 156 -8.49 -1.67 13.88
N ASN A 157 -7.35 -1.82 14.55
CA ASN A 157 -6.89 -0.91 15.59
C ASN A 157 -6.19 0.32 15.01
N PRO A 158 -6.66 1.56 15.26
CA PRO A 158 -6.03 2.80 14.77
C PRO A 158 -4.58 3.02 15.24
N LYS A 159 -4.17 2.41 16.35
CA LYS A 159 -2.77 2.49 16.83
C LYS A 159 -1.78 1.72 15.96
N ALA A 160 -2.25 0.79 15.13
CA ALA A 160 -1.39 -0.07 14.29
C ALA A 160 -1.72 0.03 12.80
N SER A 161 -2.99 0.24 12.47
CA SER A 161 -3.52 0.18 11.11
C SER A 161 -3.88 1.58 10.58
N GLY A 162 -3.27 1.96 9.45
CA GLY A 162 -3.69 3.17 8.72
C GLY A 162 -5.13 3.05 8.20
N GLY A 163 -5.56 1.85 7.79
CA GLY A 163 -6.95 1.61 7.40
C GLY A 163 -7.94 1.90 8.54
N ALA A 164 -7.58 1.55 9.77
CA ALA A 164 -8.39 1.86 10.94
C ALA A 164 -8.51 3.36 11.20
N ARG A 165 -7.45 4.13 10.91
CA ARG A 165 -7.49 5.61 11.02
C ARG A 165 -8.46 6.18 9.99
N TRP A 166 -8.46 5.68 8.76
CA TRP A 166 -9.44 6.05 7.75
C TRP A 166 -10.87 5.69 8.17
N ASN A 167 -11.09 4.48 8.71
CA ASN A 167 -12.40 4.05 9.22
C ASN A 167 -12.93 4.98 10.31
N TYR A 168 -12.09 5.30 11.28
CA TYR A 168 -12.40 6.21 12.38
C TYR A 168 -12.71 7.63 11.88
N LEU A 169 -11.87 8.18 11.01
CA LEU A 169 -12.06 9.54 10.49
C LEU A 169 -13.27 9.64 9.55
N ALA A 170 -13.60 8.57 8.80
CA ALA A 170 -14.83 8.52 8.01
C ALA A 170 -16.07 8.64 8.91
N ALA A 171 -16.11 7.86 9.99
CA ALA A 171 -17.19 7.93 10.97
C ALA A 171 -17.24 9.30 11.70
N TRP A 172 -16.07 9.85 12.04
CA TRP A 172 -15.99 11.17 12.67
C TRP A 172 -16.47 12.29 11.76
N GLY A 173 -16.07 12.26 10.47
CA GLY A 173 -16.52 13.25 9.48
C GLY A 173 -18.04 13.20 9.25
N TYR A 174 -18.63 12.01 9.26
CA TYR A 174 -20.09 11.86 9.27
C TYR A 174 -20.71 12.50 10.52
N ALA A 175 -20.15 12.24 11.69
CA ALA A 175 -20.66 12.80 12.94
C ALA A 175 -20.57 14.33 12.97
N LEU A 176 -19.48 14.92 12.48
CA LEU A 176 -19.34 16.37 12.35
C LEU A 176 -20.42 16.95 11.43
N GLU A 177 -20.72 16.32 10.31
CA GLU A 177 -21.78 16.77 9.42
C GLU A 177 -23.17 16.68 10.10
N LYS A 178 -23.43 15.56 10.74
CA LYS A 178 -24.69 15.32 11.45
C LYS A 178 -24.94 16.27 12.60
N PHE A 179 -23.90 16.60 13.36
CA PHE A 179 -24.02 17.43 14.57
C PHE A 179 -23.54 18.87 14.38
N GLY A 180 -23.42 19.35 13.13
CA GLY A 180 -23.08 20.74 12.85
C GLY A 180 -21.70 21.17 13.34
N GLY A 181 -20.72 20.28 13.30
CA GLY A 181 -19.33 20.54 13.72
C GLY A 181 -19.06 20.36 15.23
N ASP A 182 -20.01 19.83 15.99
CA ASP A 182 -19.87 19.62 17.45
C ASP A 182 -18.97 18.39 17.73
N ASN A 183 -17.71 18.64 18.09
CA ASN A 183 -16.74 17.60 18.40
C ASN A 183 -17.09 16.76 19.64
N THR A 184 -17.83 17.32 20.61
CA THR A 184 -18.26 16.56 21.80
C THR A 184 -19.26 15.48 21.40
N LYS A 185 -20.26 15.87 20.60
CA LYS A 185 -21.26 14.93 20.09
C LYS A 185 -20.65 13.92 19.11
N ALA A 186 -19.67 14.35 18.29
CA ALA A 186 -18.92 13.44 17.44
C ALA A 186 -18.19 12.39 18.27
N LYS A 187 -17.50 12.79 19.34
CA LYS A 187 -16.83 11.85 20.26
C LYS A 187 -17.81 10.86 20.90
N GLU A 188 -18.95 11.32 21.38
CA GLU A 188 -20.00 10.47 21.97
C GLU A 188 -20.52 9.45 20.96
N PHE A 189 -20.74 9.90 19.73
CA PHE A 189 -21.18 9.03 18.63
C PHE A 189 -20.14 7.95 18.31
N ILE A 190 -18.88 8.33 18.14
CA ILE A 190 -17.80 7.37 17.88
C ILE A 190 -17.62 6.40 19.06
N SER A 191 -17.72 6.88 20.29
CA SER A 191 -17.72 6.02 21.49
C SER A 191 -18.83 4.98 21.42
N SER A 192 -20.01 5.34 20.91
CA SER A 192 -21.13 4.40 20.77
C SER A 192 -20.82 3.31 19.73
N ILE A 193 -20.17 3.65 18.62
CA ILE A 193 -19.72 2.65 17.62
C ILE A 193 -18.64 1.74 18.22
N TYR A 194 -17.62 2.30 18.90
CA TYR A 194 -16.52 1.52 19.45
C TYR A 194 -16.92 0.63 20.64
N LYS A 195 -18.00 0.94 21.34
CA LYS A 195 -18.61 0.02 22.32
C LYS A 195 -19.14 -1.27 21.71
N ASN A 196 -19.50 -1.23 20.42
CA ASN A 196 -19.98 -2.36 19.65
C ASN A 196 -18.86 -3.10 18.91
N VAL A 197 -17.61 -2.64 19.03
CA VAL A 197 -16.45 -3.29 18.38
C VAL A 197 -16.07 -4.53 19.18
N GLU A 198 -16.22 -5.70 18.55
CA GLU A 198 -15.95 -6.99 19.15
C GLU A 198 -14.46 -7.38 19.04
N VAL A 199 -13.82 -7.05 17.92
CA VAL A 199 -12.41 -7.36 17.65
C VAL A 199 -11.72 -6.16 17.01
N LEU A 200 -10.54 -5.80 17.53
CA LEU A 200 -9.61 -4.84 16.97
C LEU A 200 -8.37 -5.58 16.43
N ASP A 201 -8.39 -5.95 15.17
CA ASP A 201 -7.25 -6.59 14.51
C ASP A 201 -6.09 -5.60 14.26
N SER A 202 -4.88 -6.10 14.05
CA SER A 202 -3.69 -5.27 13.82
C SER A 202 -3.64 -4.60 12.44
N GLY A 203 -4.47 -5.03 11.50
CA GLY A 203 -4.51 -4.53 10.13
C GLY A 203 -5.85 -4.79 9.44
N ALA A 204 -6.11 -4.10 8.33
CA ALA A 204 -7.38 -4.19 7.61
C ALA A 204 -7.66 -5.62 7.10
N ARG A 205 -6.67 -6.31 6.52
CA ARG A 205 -6.82 -7.71 6.08
C ARG A 205 -7.12 -8.65 7.25
N GLY A 206 -6.58 -8.39 8.44
CA GLY A 206 -6.91 -9.13 9.66
C GLY A 206 -8.41 -9.03 9.99
N SER A 207 -8.96 -7.82 9.94
CA SER A 207 -10.40 -7.58 10.17
C SER A 207 -11.27 -8.22 9.08
N THR A 208 -10.85 -8.16 7.81
CA THR A 208 -11.52 -8.89 6.73
C THR A 208 -11.53 -10.38 7.00
N THR A 209 -10.41 -10.96 7.41
CA THR A 209 -10.32 -12.40 7.76
C THR A 209 -11.22 -12.73 8.96
N THR A 210 -11.22 -11.89 10.01
CA THR A 210 -12.07 -12.08 11.18
C THR A 210 -13.55 -12.07 10.81
N PHE A 211 -13.96 -11.13 9.97
CA PHE A 211 -15.35 -11.05 9.52
C PHE A 211 -15.69 -12.17 8.51
N VAL A 212 -14.90 -12.33 7.43
CA VAL A 212 -15.23 -13.21 6.32
C VAL A 212 -14.99 -14.68 6.66
N GLU A 213 -13.79 -15.01 7.20
CA GLU A 213 -13.38 -16.40 7.41
C GLU A 213 -13.86 -16.96 8.74
N LYS A 214 -13.71 -16.18 9.83
CA LYS A 214 -14.10 -16.62 11.17
C LYS A 214 -15.60 -16.44 11.46
N GLY A 215 -16.30 -15.62 10.63
CA GLY A 215 -17.75 -15.41 10.78
C GLY A 215 -18.14 -14.52 11.97
N ILE A 216 -17.22 -13.71 12.50
CA ILE A 216 -17.43 -12.85 13.68
C ILE A 216 -17.97 -11.49 13.20
N GLY A 217 -18.90 -10.90 13.97
CA GLY A 217 -19.49 -9.59 13.73
C GLY A 217 -20.64 -9.57 12.72
N ASP A 218 -21.43 -8.52 12.79
CA ASP A 218 -22.58 -8.25 11.89
C ASP A 218 -22.18 -7.34 10.73
N VAL A 219 -21.23 -6.43 10.97
CA VAL A 219 -20.73 -5.45 10.01
C VAL A 219 -19.22 -5.26 10.16
N LEU A 220 -18.52 -5.19 9.02
CA LEU A 220 -17.12 -4.81 8.94
C LEU A 220 -17.03 -3.40 8.35
N ILE A 221 -16.39 -2.47 9.07
CA ILE A 221 -15.98 -1.18 8.53
C ILE A 221 -14.65 -1.41 7.83
N THR A 222 -14.57 -1.18 6.52
CA THR A 222 -13.38 -1.52 5.75
C THR A 222 -13.21 -0.65 4.51
N TRP A 223 -12.05 -0.79 3.89
CA TRP A 223 -11.76 -0.24 2.57
C TRP A 223 -12.71 -0.81 1.52
N GLU A 224 -13.08 0.04 0.56
CA GLU A 224 -13.93 -0.36 -0.57
C GLU A 224 -13.32 -1.54 -1.36
N ASN A 225 -12.02 -1.49 -1.63
CA ASN A 225 -11.33 -2.60 -2.33
C ASN A 225 -11.37 -3.92 -1.54
N GLU A 226 -11.23 -3.90 -0.22
CA GLU A 226 -11.35 -5.10 0.62
C GLU A 226 -12.78 -5.66 0.61
N ALA A 227 -13.79 -4.79 0.67
CA ALA A 227 -15.18 -5.20 0.62
C ALA A 227 -15.53 -5.83 -0.75
N LEU A 228 -15.06 -5.22 -1.84
CA LEU A 228 -15.29 -5.73 -3.19
C LEU A 228 -14.52 -7.04 -3.45
N LEU A 229 -13.30 -7.16 -2.95
CA LEU A 229 -12.52 -8.40 -2.98
C LEU A 229 -13.26 -9.53 -2.24
N ALA A 230 -13.72 -9.27 -1.02
CA ALA A 230 -14.48 -10.23 -0.23
C ALA A 230 -15.76 -10.70 -0.95
N LEU A 231 -16.50 -9.75 -1.52
CA LEU A 231 -17.74 -10.02 -2.24
C LEU A 231 -17.52 -10.83 -3.52
N LYS A 232 -16.44 -10.54 -4.26
CA LYS A 232 -16.23 -11.10 -5.60
C LYS A 232 -15.36 -12.34 -5.62
N GLU A 233 -14.41 -12.45 -4.73
CA GLU A 233 -13.35 -13.45 -4.83
C GLU A 233 -13.24 -14.38 -3.61
N MET A 234 -13.47 -13.89 -2.38
CA MET A 234 -13.30 -14.72 -1.19
C MET A 234 -14.50 -15.67 -0.97
N LYS A 235 -15.66 -15.10 -0.65
CA LYS A 235 -16.90 -15.87 -0.43
C LYS A 235 -18.07 -15.27 -1.20
N LYS A 236 -18.16 -15.63 -2.46
CA LYS A 236 -19.20 -15.13 -3.38
C LYS A 236 -20.59 -15.36 -2.81
N ASN A 237 -21.41 -14.30 -2.83
CA ASN A 237 -22.82 -14.31 -2.40
C ASN A 237 -23.08 -14.51 -0.90
N GLU A 238 -22.08 -14.39 -0.02
CA GLU A 238 -22.29 -14.44 1.43
C GLU A 238 -22.39 -13.05 2.07
N PHE A 239 -22.08 -12.00 1.32
CA PHE A 239 -22.00 -10.63 1.79
C PHE A 239 -22.66 -9.63 0.86
N GLU A 240 -22.89 -8.43 1.37
CA GLU A 240 -23.34 -7.26 0.63
C GLU A 240 -22.47 -6.05 1.04
N VAL A 241 -22.19 -5.17 0.07
CA VAL A 241 -21.51 -3.90 0.33
C VAL A 241 -22.57 -2.83 0.54
N VAL A 242 -22.49 -2.11 1.64
CA VAL A 242 -23.31 -0.95 1.94
C VAL A 242 -22.46 0.30 1.88
N ALA A 243 -22.80 1.19 0.97
CA ALA A 243 -22.20 2.51 0.85
C ALA A 243 -22.87 3.46 1.85
N PRO A 244 -22.13 4.08 2.78
CA PRO A 244 -22.71 5.09 3.67
C PRO A 244 -23.08 6.37 2.92
N SER A 245 -23.91 7.22 3.53
CA SER A 245 -24.35 8.49 2.94
C SER A 245 -23.18 9.45 2.67
N ILE A 246 -22.13 9.37 3.47
CA ILE A 246 -20.86 10.11 3.32
C ILE A 246 -19.70 9.29 3.84
N SER A 247 -18.55 9.39 3.18
CA SER A 247 -17.31 8.76 3.60
C SER A 247 -16.11 9.66 3.30
N ILE A 248 -14.91 9.17 3.59
CA ILE A 248 -13.66 9.91 3.37
C ILE A 248 -12.98 9.46 2.08
N LEU A 249 -12.43 10.42 1.31
CA LEU A 249 -11.52 10.12 0.20
C LEU A 249 -10.21 9.62 0.78
N ALA A 250 -9.95 8.34 0.65
CA ALA A 250 -8.71 7.74 1.11
C ALA A 250 -7.65 7.75 0.00
N GLU A 251 -6.48 8.31 0.30
CA GLU A 251 -5.38 8.55 -0.62
C GLU A 251 -4.11 7.83 -0.13
N PRO A 252 -3.97 6.53 -0.43
CA PRO A 252 -2.75 5.80 -0.10
C PRO A 252 -1.55 6.38 -0.81
N SER A 253 -0.50 6.68 -0.07
CA SER A 253 0.67 7.37 -0.60
C SER A 253 1.86 6.43 -0.77
N VAL A 254 2.76 6.80 -1.69
CA VAL A 254 3.96 6.02 -2.01
C VAL A 254 5.21 6.89 -2.00
N ALA A 255 6.34 6.32 -1.59
CA ALA A 255 7.62 7.03 -1.60
C ALA A 255 8.80 6.07 -1.74
N VAL A 256 9.90 6.58 -2.31
CA VAL A 256 11.21 5.93 -2.29
C VAL A 256 11.84 6.14 -0.92
N VAL A 257 12.48 5.11 -0.36
CA VAL A 257 13.29 5.22 0.85
C VAL A 257 14.71 5.62 0.46
N ASP A 258 14.94 6.92 0.34
CA ASP A 258 16.13 7.51 -0.28
C ASP A 258 17.45 6.94 0.26
N LYS A 259 17.59 6.89 1.57
CA LYS A 259 18.81 6.39 2.20
C LYS A 259 19.11 4.93 1.86
N ASN A 260 18.06 4.11 1.73
CA ASN A 260 18.24 2.69 1.41
C ASN A 260 18.60 2.49 -0.06
N VAL A 261 17.88 3.14 -0.98
CA VAL A 261 18.14 2.98 -2.41
C VAL A 261 19.51 3.51 -2.82
N ASP A 262 19.99 4.60 -2.20
CA ASP A 262 21.33 5.14 -2.45
C ASP A 262 22.42 4.17 -1.97
N ARG A 263 22.25 3.61 -0.78
CA ARG A 263 23.19 2.63 -0.23
C ARG A 263 23.20 1.33 -1.05
N LYS A 264 22.04 0.91 -1.55
CA LYS A 264 21.88 -0.35 -2.32
C LYS A 264 22.16 -0.19 -3.80
N GLY A 265 22.17 1.04 -4.33
CA GLY A 265 22.29 1.32 -5.78
C GLY A 265 21.02 0.92 -6.57
N THR A 266 19.85 0.94 -5.93
CA THR A 266 18.56 0.51 -6.50
C THR A 266 17.65 1.66 -6.89
N ARG A 267 18.11 2.92 -6.77
CA ARG A 267 17.29 4.14 -6.97
C ARG A 267 16.54 4.13 -8.29
N GLU A 268 17.22 3.86 -9.40
CA GLU A 268 16.60 3.87 -10.72
C GLU A 268 15.42 2.89 -10.82
N ALA A 269 15.58 1.68 -10.29
CA ALA A 269 14.54 0.67 -10.29
C ALA A 269 13.38 1.03 -9.34
N ALA A 270 13.68 1.60 -8.16
CA ALA A 270 12.70 2.02 -7.19
C ALA A 270 11.83 3.19 -7.68
N GLU A 271 12.46 4.21 -8.29
CA GLU A 271 11.75 5.34 -8.89
C GLU A 271 10.89 4.89 -10.07
N ALA A 272 11.42 4.07 -10.97
CA ALA A 272 10.65 3.52 -12.08
C ALA A 272 9.48 2.65 -11.61
N TYR A 273 9.65 1.88 -10.52
CA TYR A 273 8.60 1.07 -9.94
C TYR A 273 7.42 1.93 -9.46
N LEU A 274 7.68 3.04 -8.77
CA LEU A 274 6.62 3.94 -8.33
C LEU A 274 6.00 4.72 -9.50
N GLN A 275 6.80 5.15 -10.48
CA GLN A 275 6.28 5.82 -11.69
C GLN A 275 5.39 4.90 -12.52
N PHE A 276 5.67 3.60 -12.56
CA PHE A 276 4.86 2.62 -13.29
C PHE A 276 3.42 2.52 -12.76
N LEU A 277 3.17 2.87 -11.48
CA LEU A 277 1.81 2.97 -10.91
C LEU A 277 0.94 4.03 -11.63
N TYR A 278 1.54 5.04 -12.24
CA TYR A 278 0.84 6.13 -12.93
C TYR A 278 0.67 5.87 -14.44
N THR A 279 1.24 4.79 -14.98
CA THR A 279 1.01 4.38 -16.36
C THR A 279 -0.39 3.78 -16.53
N ASP A 280 -0.88 3.73 -17.77
CA ASP A 280 -2.17 3.09 -18.07
C ASP A 280 -2.23 1.65 -17.58
N ILE A 281 -1.12 0.91 -17.68
CA ILE A 281 -1.01 -0.45 -17.17
C ILE A 281 -1.17 -0.47 -15.63
N GLY A 282 -0.44 0.39 -14.91
CA GLY A 282 -0.53 0.48 -13.46
C GLY A 282 -1.93 0.89 -12.99
N GLN A 283 -2.57 1.83 -13.68
CA GLN A 283 -3.91 2.30 -13.40
C GLN A 283 -4.98 1.23 -13.70
N GLU A 284 -4.81 0.48 -14.78
CA GLU A 284 -5.69 -0.66 -15.12
C GLU A 284 -5.60 -1.77 -14.05
N ILE A 285 -4.39 -2.08 -13.56
CA ILE A 285 -4.17 -3.03 -12.48
C ILE A 285 -4.82 -2.53 -11.17
N ALA A 286 -4.67 -1.25 -10.85
CA ALA A 286 -5.33 -0.66 -9.68
C ALA A 286 -6.86 -0.84 -9.76
N ALA A 287 -7.47 -0.54 -10.91
CA ALA A 287 -8.90 -0.67 -11.12
C ALA A 287 -9.38 -2.13 -11.05
N LYS A 288 -8.65 -3.08 -11.63
CA LYS A 288 -8.95 -4.52 -11.55
C LYS A 288 -8.92 -5.04 -10.12
N ASN A 289 -8.04 -4.46 -9.30
CA ASN A 289 -7.91 -4.78 -7.88
C ASN A 289 -8.77 -3.86 -6.98
N TYR A 290 -9.83 -3.29 -7.55
CA TYR A 290 -10.87 -2.53 -6.85
C TYR A 290 -10.42 -1.20 -6.22
N TYR A 291 -9.29 -0.65 -6.65
CA TYR A 291 -8.90 0.73 -6.34
C TYR A 291 -9.44 1.68 -7.40
N ARG A 292 -9.78 2.89 -6.99
CA ARG A 292 -10.26 3.93 -7.90
C ARG A 292 -9.05 4.56 -8.61
N PRO A 293 -8.89 4.36 -9.93
CA PRO A 293 -7.73 4.90 -10.66
C PRO A 293 -7.82 6.42 -10.80
N ARG A 294 -6.67 7.08 -10.98
CA ARG A 294 -6.57 8.51 -11.26
C ARG A 294 -6.75 8.85 -12.74
N ALA A 295 -6.37 7.95 -13.64
CA ALA A 295 -6.52 8.14 -15.08
C ALA A 295 -8.00 8.14 -15.47
N GLU A 296 -8.47 9.26 -16.03
CA GLU A 296 -9.90 9.49 -16.33
C GLU A 296 -10.51 8.44 -17.26
N GLU A 297 -9.78 8.04 -18.31
CA GLU A 297 -10.27 7.03 -19.27
C GLU A 297 -10.46 5.66 -18.60
N ILE A 298 -9.52 5.28 -17.73
CA ILE A 298 -9.59 4.03 -16.98
C ILE A 298 -10.69 4.12 -15.90
N ALA A 299 -10.79 5.25 -15.20
CA ALA A 299 -11.84 5.51 -14.23
C ALA A 299 -13.24 5.36 -14.87
N ALA A 300 -13.44 5.93 -16.06
CA ALA A 300 -14.69 5.81 -16.80
C ALA A 300 -15.03 4.35 -17.17
N LYS A 301 -14.03 3.57 -17.57
CA LYS A 301 -14.18 2.14 -17.91
C LYS A 301 -14.64 1.29 -16.72
N TYR A 302 -14.17 1.62 -15.52
CA TYR A 302 -14.44 0.85 -14.29
C TYR A 302 -15.49 1.50 -13.38
N ASN A 303 -16.09 2.62 -13.77
CA ASN A 303 -17.01 3.40 -12.93
C ASN A 303 -18.16 2.56 -12.34
N SER A 304 -18.74 1.62 -13.13
CA SER A 304 -19.85 0.78 -12.70
C SER A 304 -19.52 -0.20 -11.56
N GLN A 305 -18.24 -0.37 -11.25
CA GLN A 305 -17.81 -1.27 -10.16
C GLN A 305 -17.86 -0.58 -8.78
N PHE A 306 -17.85 0.75 -8.76
CA PHE A 306 -17.79 1.54 -7.55
C PHE A 306 -19.14 2.20 -7.23
N PRO A 307 -19.62 2.12 -5.97
CA PRO A 307 -20.81 2.85 -5.57
C PRO A 307 -20.56 4.37 -5.59
N GLU A 308 -21.61 5.13 -5.87
CA GLU A 308 -21.59 6.57 -5.68
C GLU A 308 -21.67 6.89 -4.18
N ILE A 309 -20.69 7.63 -3.66
CA ILE A 309 -20.61 8.05 -2.27
C ILE A 309 -20.18 9.51 -2.23
N LYS A 310 -20.85 10.31 -1.42
CA LYS A 310 -20.36 11.66 -1.11
C LYS A 310 -19.07 11.53 -0.31
N LEU A 311 -17.97 12.08 -0.81
CA LEU A 311 -16.66 12.01 -0.18
C LEU A 311 -16.24 13.39 0.32
N PHE A 312 -15.56 13.42 1.46
CA PHE A 312 -14.81 14.57 1.96
C PHE A 312 -13.31 14.19 2.05
N THR A 313 -12.46 15.19 2.01
CA THR A 313 -11.00 15.00 2.15
C THR A 313 -10.55 15.18 3.60
N ILE A 314 -9.32 14.75 3.89
CA ILE A 314 -8.70 14.97 5.19
C ILE A 314 -8.61 16.47 5.50
N ASP A 315 -8.22 17.27 4.51
CA ASP A 315 -8.03 18.72 4.65
C ASP A 315 -9.35 19.46 4.95
N GLU A 316 -10.46 19.03 4.31
CA GLU A 316 -11.77 19.66 4.51
C GLU A 316 -12.33 19.50 5.93
N LYS A 317 -12.03 18.39 6.61
CA LYS A 317 -12.63 18.08 7.92
C LYS A 317 -11.64 18.11 9.08
N PHE A 318 -10.35 17.90 8.81
CA PHE A 318 -9.33 17.69 9.85
C PHE A 318 -8.10 18.58 9.68
N GLY A 319 -8.06 19.46 8.67
CA GLY A 319 -6.94 20.37 8.38
C GLY A 319 -5.76 19.65 7.72
N SER A 320 -5.22 18.64 8.35
CA SER A 320 -4.11 17.84 7.81
C SER A 320 -4.03 16.46 8.47
N TRP A 321 -3.22 15.56 7.91
CA TRP A 321 -2.90 14.30 8.57
C TRP A 321 -2.16 14.51 9.89
N GLN A 322 -1.29 15.52 9.99
CA GLN A 322 -0.58 15.84 11.22
C GLN A 322 -1.56 16.25 12.33
N GLU A 323 -2.50 17.15 12.04
CA GLU A 323 -3.52 17.58 13.00
C GLU A 323 -4.45 16.45 13.41
N ALA A 324 -4.89 15.63 12.45
CA ALA A 324 -5.70 14.45 12.73
C ALA A 324 -4.98 13.46 13.64
N GLN A 325 -3.69 13.21 13.39
CA GLN A 325 -2.87 12.31 14.19
C GLN A 325 -2.68 12.84 15.61
N GLU A 326 -2.32 14.10 15.76
CA GLU A 326 -2.11 14.73 17.07
C GLU A 326 -3.38 14.72 17.90
N THR A 327 -4.51 15.06 17.28
CA THR A 327 -5.80 15.15 17.99
C THR A 327 -6.35 13.76 18.35
N HIS A 328 -6.29 12.80 17.41
CA HIS A 328 -7.08 11.59 17.56
C HIS A 328 -6.25 10.36 17.94
N PHE A 329 -5.00 10.22 17.45
CA PHE A 329 -4.29 8.94 17.48
C PHE A 329 -2.96 8.95 18.25
N SER A 330 -2.44 10.10 18.62
CA SER A 330 -1.28 10.22 19.51
C SER A 330 -1.58 9.66 20.89
N ASP A 331 -0.55 9.36 21.68
CA ASP A 331 -0.73 8.89 23.05
C ASP A 331 -1.48 9.94 23.89
N GLY A 332 -2.55 9.51 24.52
CA GLY A 332 -3.50 10.39 25.21
C GLY A 332 -4.48 11.12 24.29
N GLY A 333 -4.48 10.84 22.99
CA GLY A 333 -5.42 11.40 22.02
C GLY A 333 -6.86 10.95 22.25
N VAL A 334 -7.77 11.48 21.42
CA VAL A 334 -9.21 11.21 21.58
C VAL A 334 -9.54 9.72 21.53
N PHE A 335 -8.87 8.96 20.64
CA PHE A 335 -9.11 7.51 20.52
C PHE A 335 -8.83 6.76 21.83
N ASP A 336 -7.73 7.06 22.52
CA ASP A 336 -7.42 6.42 23.80
C ASP A 336 -8.54 6.62 24.82
N SER A 337 -9.08 7.84 24.92
CA SER A 337 -10.17 8.16 25.82
C SER A 337 -11.53 7.52 25.44
N ILE A 338 -11.67 7.03 24.21
CA ILE A 338 -12.85 6.28 23.73
C ILE A 338 -12.68 4.78 24.08
N TYR A 339 -11.49 4.25 23.86
CA TYR A 339 -11.22 2.82 24.00
C TYR A 339 -10.98 2.37 25.44
N GLU A 340 -10.52 3.24 26.32
CA GLU A 340 -10.29 2.97 27.75
C GLU A 340 -11.60 3.00 28.60
N GLN A 341 -12.74 3.32 28.02
CA GLN A 341 -14.06 3.31 28.67
C GLN A 341 -14.76 1.96 28.54
#